data_f3149a362579c267589dd7d53a6a3928
#
_entry.id   f3149a362579c267589dd7d53a6a3928
#
_cell.length_a   1.000
_cell.length_b   1.000
_cell.length_c   1.000
_cell.angle_alpha   90.00
_cell.angle_beta   90.00
_cell.angle_gamma   90.00
#
_symmetry.space_group_name_H-M   'P 1'
#
loop_
_entity.id
_entity.type
_entity.pdbx_description
1 polymer ?
#
loop_
_entity_poly.entity_id
_entity_poly.type
_entity_poly.pdbx_seq_one_letter_code
_entity_poly.pdbx_strand_id
1 'polypeptide(L)'
;MEVHRILGKGFLEIVYKDALEYEFKKKEIPYEREKKYEIEYKDIILPHHFYADFVVFDKIILEVKAQQGIVENHYKWVINYLAASKCKLGLIVNFGEDSLITKRVIL
;
A
#
# COMPACT_ATOMS: atom_id res chain seq x y z
N MET A 1 2.28 4.90 -15.56
CA MET A 1 1.03 4.40 -14.97
C MET A 1 -0.11 5.37 -15.25
N GLU A 2 -1.26 4.83 -15.58
CA GLU A 2 -2.45 5.59 -15.98
C GLU A 2 -2.88 6.64 -14.95
N VAL A 3 -2.98 6.24 -13.69
CA VAL A 3 -3.44 7.13 -12.62
C VAL A 3 -2.54 8.35 -12.49
N HIS A 4 -1.24 8.16 -12.42
CA HIS A 4 -0.30 9.28 -12.29
C HIS A 4 -0.27 10.13 -13.55
N ARG A 5 -0.38 9.50 -14.71
CA ARG A 5 -0.40 10.22 -15.99
C ARG A 5 -1.61 11.15 -16.10
N ILE A 6 -2.77 10.73 -15.61
CA ILE A 6 -3.99 11.52 -15.69
C ILE A 6 -4.07 12.57 -14.59
N LEU A 7 -3.81 12.17 -13.35
CA LEU A 7 -3.97 13.04 -12.18
C LEU A 7 -2.77 13.93 -11.90
N GLY A 8 -1.57 13.47 -12.27
CA GLY A 8 -0.35 14.17 -11.90
C GLY A 8 -0.11 14.14 -10.39
N LYS A 9 0.78 14.98 -9.92
CA LYS A 9 1.03 15.15 -8.47
C LYS A 9 0.12 16.25 -7.91
N GLY A 10 -0.03 16.28 -6.59
CA GLY A 10 -0.70 17.38 -5.90
C GLY A 10 -2.00 17.03 -5.21
N PHE A 11 -2.56 15.87 -5.49
CA PHE A 11 -3.75 15.43 -4.78
C PHE A 11 -3.41 14.75 -3.45
N LEU A 12 -4.40 14.61 -2.59
CA LEU A 12 -4.27 13.86 -1.35
C LEU A 12 -4.20 12.36 -1.65
N GLU A 13 -3.60 11.60 -0.75
CA GLU A 13 -3.47 10.14 -0.91
C GLU A 13 -4.79 9.46 -1.21
N ILE A 14 -5.87 9.89 -0.55
CA ILE A 14 -7.19 9.27 -0.73
C ILE A 14 -7.65 9.33 -2.19
N VAL A 15 -7.32 10.40 -2.89
CA VAL A 15 -7.71 10.56 -4.29
C VAL A 15 -7.03 9.51 -5.17
N TYR A 16 -5.74 9.30 -4.95
CA TYR A 16 -4.99 8.27 -5.70
C TYR A 16 -5.48 6.86 -5.35
N LYS A 17 -5.83 6.64 -4.09
CA LYS A 17 -6.37 5.34 -3.67
C LYS A 17 -7.72 5.06 -4.35
N ASP A 18 -8.59 6.07 -4.45
CA ASP A 18 -9.86 5.93 -5.15
C ASP A 18 -9.66 5.62 -6.63
N ALA A 19 -8.70 6.30 -7.27
CA ALA A 19 -8.39 6.07 -8.67
C ALA A 19 -7.81 4.68 -8.91
N LEU A 20 -6.93 4.21 -8.01
CA LEU A 20 -6.37 2.87 -8.09
C LEU A 20 -7.46 1.81 -7.94
N GLU A 21 -8.38 2.00 -6.99
CA GLU A 21 -9.48 1.07 -6.81
C GLU A 21 -10.33 0.98 -8.06
N TYR A 22 -10.63 2.11 -8.70
CA TYR A 22 -11.34 2.12 -9.96
C TYR A 22 -10.63 1.28 -11.02
N GLU A 23 -9.29 1.46 -11.15
CA GLU A 23 -8.50 0.72 -12.13
C GLU A 23 -8.46 -0.77 -11.82
N PHE A 24 -8.34 -1.16 -10.54
CA PHE A 24 -8.37 -2.56 -10.15
C PHE A 24 -9.68 -3.22 -10.53
N LYS A 25 -10.80 -2.54 -10.27
CA LYS A 25 -12.13 -3.05 -10.64
C LYS A 25 -12.27 -3.19 -12.14
N LYS A 26 -11.86 -2.18 -12.88
CA LYS A 26 -11.97 -2.17 -14.34
C LYS A 26 -11.16 -3.29 -14.98
N LYS A 27 -9.99 -3.59 -14.42
CA LYS A 27 -9.10 -4.65 -14.94
C LYS A 27 -9.35 -6.00 -14.29
N GLU A 28 -10.35 -6.10 -13.43
CA GLU A 28 -10.68 -7.33 -12.71
C GLU A 28 -9.52 -7.90 -11.91
N ILE A 29 -8.74 -7.01 -11.28
CA ILE A 29 -7.63 -7.39 -10.41
C ILE A 29 -8.18 -7.62 -9.00
N PRO A 30 -7.99 -8.81 -8.41
CA PRO A 30 -8.45 -9.08 -7.04
C PRO A 30 -7.67 -8.22 -6.05
N TYR A 31 -8.37 -7.53 -5.17
CA TYR A 31 -7.76 -6.68 -4.16
C TYR A 31 -8.65 -6.57 -2.93
N GLU A 32 -8.04 -6.19 -1.81
CA GLU A 32 -8.74 -5.71 -0.62
C GLU A 32 -8.15 -4.35 -0.28
N ARG A 33 -9.01 -3.38 0.04
CA ARG A 33 -8.60 -2.03 0.44
C ARG A 33 -8.74 -1.87 1.94
N GLU A 34 -7.77 -1.20 2.57
CA GLU A 34 -7.75 -0.97 4.02
C GLU A 34 -7.87 -2.28 4.80
N LYS A 35 -7.07 -3.25 4.40
CA LYS A 35 -7.10 -4.56 5.04
C LYS A 35 -6.46 -4.50 6.41
N LYS A 36 -7.21 -4.97 7.42
CA LYS A 36 -6.75 -5.02 8.80
C LYS A 36 -5.89 -6.25 9.04
N TYR A 37 -4.75 -6.04 9.69
CA TYR A 37 -3.88 -7.11 10.18
C TYR A 37 -3.74 -7.01 11.68
N GLU A 38 -3.95 -8.12 12.36
CA GLU A 38 -3.79 -8.23 13.80
C GLU A 38 -2.53 -9.03 14.12
N ILE A 39 -1.95 -8.79 15.29
CA ILE A 39 -0.75 -9.48 15.74
C ILE A 39 -1.13 -10.42 16.87
N GLU A 40 -0.88 -11.71 16.68
CA GLU A 40 -1.05 -12.70 17.73
C GLU A 40 0.22 -12.82 18.55
N TYR A 41 0.05 -12.91 19.87
CA TYR A 41 1.15 -13.19 20.78
C TYR A 41 0.71 -14.26 21.75
N LYS A 42 1.29 -15.46 21.63
CA LYS A 42 0.88 -16.65 22.40
C LYS A 42 -0.62 -16.91 22.15
N ASP A 43 -1.45 -16.83 23.16
CA ASP A 43 -2.88 -17.10 23.07
C ASP A 43 -3.74 -15.84 23.05
N ILE A 44 -3.13 -14.67 22.83
CA ILE A 44 -3.86 -13.40 22.80
C ILE A 44 -3.61 -12.65 21.49
N ILE A 45 -4.52 -11.75 21.16
CA ILE A 45 -4.34 -10.80 20.08
C ILE A 45 -3.94 -9.47 20.71
N LEU A 46 -2.81 -8.91 20.27
CA LEU A 46 -2.31 -7.66 20.80
C LEU A 46 -3.25 -6.51 20.46
N PRO A 47 -3.29 -5.43 21.29
CA PRO A 47 -4.23 -4.34 21.06
C PRO A 47 -3.94 -3.52 19.82
N HIS A 48 -2.68 -3.44 19.38
CA HIS A 48 -2.32 -2.69 18.17
C HIS A 48 -2.53 -3.56 16.94
N HIS A 49 -3.08 -2.96 15.91
CA HIS A 49 -3.29 -3.59 14.62
C HIS A 49 -2.97 -2.59 13.51
N PHE A 50 -2.85 -3.07 12.29
CA PHE A 50 -2.43 -2.27 11.15
C PHE A 50 -3.43 -2.42 10.01
N TYR A 51 -3.53 -1.35 9.18
CA TYR A 51 -4.34 -1.37 7.98
C TYR A 51 -3.43 -1.12 6.78
N ALA A 52 -3.32 -2.12 5.91
CA ALA A 52 -2.61 -1.95 4.65
C ALA A 52 -3.51 -1.23 3.65
N ASP A 53 -2.98 -0.28 2.89
CA ASP A 53 -3.77 0.46 1.91
C ASP A 53 -4.47 -0.48 0.93
N PHE A 54 -3.72 -1.39 0.34
CA PHE A 54 -4.24 -2.44 -0.53
C PHE A 54 -3.47 -3.73 -0.36
N VAL A 55 -4.18 -4.84 -0.50
CA VAL A 55 -3.56 -6.16 -0.69
C VAL A 55 -4.06 -6.67 -2.04
N VAL A 56 -3.14 -6.90 -2.96
CA VAL A 56 -3.44 -7.28 -4.34
C VAL A 56 -3.07 -8.75 -4.55
N PHE A 57 -3.98 -9.51 -5.13
CA PHE A 57 -3.81 -10.95 -5.39
C PHE A 57 -3.53 -11.77 -4.11
N ASP A 58 -3.94 -11.28 -2.94
CA ASP A 58 -3.62 -11.88 -1.63
C ASP A 58 -2.11 -12.06 -1.39
N LYS A 59 -1.26 -11.39 -2.15
CA LYS A 59 0.20 -11.62 -2.13
C LYS A 59 1.02 -10.36 -2.00
N ILE A 60 0.49 -9.21 -2.43
CA ILE A 60 1.26 -7.98 -2.54
C ILE A 60 0.64 -6.91 -1.67
N ILE A 61 1.41 -6.39 -0.72
CA ILE A 61 1.04 -5.21 0.06
C ILE A 61 1.37 -3.98 -0.78
N LEU A 62 0.40 -3.12 -0.99
CA LEU A 62 0.59 -1.87 -1.73
C LEU A 62 0.32 -0.69 -0.80
N GLU A 63 1.33 0.15 -0.59
CA GLU A 63 1.21 1.38 0.18
C GLU A 63 1.27 2.58 -0.76
N VAL A 64 0.30 3.48 -0.62
CA VAL A 64 0.16 4.65 -1.46
C VAL A 64 0.66 5.88 -0.69
N LYS A 65 1.53 6.65 -1.33
CA LYS A 65 2.05 7.91 -0.78
C LYS A 65 1.88 9.02 -1.82
N ALA A 66 1.80 10.26 -1.33
CA ALA A 66 1.61 11.43 -2.18
C ALA A 66 2.42 12.60 -1.60
N GLN A 67 3.74 12.45 -1.55
CA GLN A 67 4.65 13.42 -0.98
C GLN A 67 5.97 13.43 -1.70
N GLN A 68 6.80 14.43 -1.44
CA GLN A 68 8.16 14.44 -1.99
C GLN A 68 9.01 13.44 -1.22
N GLY A 69 9.61 12.51 -1.97
CA GLY A 69 10.49 11.48 -1.41
C GLY A 69 9.75 10.39 -0.64
N ILE A 70 10.49 9.35 -0.33
CA ILE A 70 10.04 8.24 0.51
C ILE A 70 10.99 8.16 1.69
N VAL A 71 10.45 8.33 2.91
CA VAL A 71 11.28 8.28 4.11
C VAL A 71 11.36 6.85 4.66
N GLU A 72 12.37 6.63 5.50
CA GLU A 72 12.64 5.29 6.07
C GLU A 72 11.44 4.70 6.81
N ASN A 73 10.65 5.52 7.48
CA ASN A 73 9.47 5.05 8.20
C ASN A 73 8.44 4.38 7.29
N HIS A 74 8.37 4.78 6.02
CA HIS A 74 7.46 4.14 5.06
C HIS A 74 7.86 2.68 4.85
N TYR A 75 9.16 2.40 4.75
CA TYR A 75 9.66 1.03 4.62
C TYR A 75 9.37 0.21 5.87
N LYS A 76 9.54 0.81 7.05
CA LYS A 76 9.24 0.13 8.33
C LYS A 76 7.78 -0.26 8.43
N TRP A 77 6.86 0.61 8.01
CA TRP A 77 5.44 0.30 8.01
C TRP A 77 5.13 -0.89 7.09
N VAL A 78 5.68 -0.88 5.89
CA VAL A 78 5.45 -1.99 4.95
C VAL A 78 6.04 -3.29 5.49
N ILE A 79 7.21 -3.25 6.11
CA ILE A 79 7.80 -4.42 6.75
C ILE A 79 6.89 -4.97 7.85
N ASN A 80 6.26 -4.10 8.66
CA ASN A 80 5.28 -4.54 9.65
C ASN A 80 4.10 -5.27 9.00
N TYR A 81 3.57 -4.75 7.89
CA TYR A 81 2.49 -5.42 7.19
C TYR A 81 2.92 -6.77 6.64
N LEU A 82 4.13 -6.86 6.10
CA LEU A 82 4.67 -8.13 5.59
C LEU A 82 4.86 -9.14 6.72
N ALA A 83 5.34 -8.68 7.88
CA ALA A 83 5.52 -9.56 9.03
C ALA A 83 4.19 -10.05 9.61
N ALA A 84 3.17 -9.20 9.63
CA ALA A 84 1.85 -9.53 10.16
C ALA A 84 1.00 -10.36 9.19
N SER A 85 1.25 -10.22 7.91
CA SER A 85 0.57 -10.99 6.85
C SER A 85 1.47 -12.14 6.43
N LYS A 86 1.02 -12.94 5.48
CA LYS A 86 1.88 -13.96 4.85
C LYS A 86 2.39 -13.48 3.49
N CYS A 87 2.22 -12.22 3.19
CA CYS A 87 2.72 -11.61 1.96
C CYS A 87 4.23 -11.44 2.06
N LYS A 88 4.93 -11.62 0.95
CA LYS A 88 6.38 -11.51 0.89
C LYS A 88 6.88 -10.28 0.14
N LEU A 89 6.00 -9.66 -0.62
CA LEU A 89 6.34 -8.50 -1.43
C LEU A 89 5.47 -7.31 -1.05
N GLY A 90 6.11 -6.19 -0.78
CA GLY A 90 5.45 -4.92 -0.62
C GLY A 90 5.91 -3.94 -1.69
N LEU A 91 5.02 -3.04 -2.06
CA LEU A 91 5.34 -1.94 -2.97
C LEU A 91 4.89 -0.64 -2.32
N ILE A 92 5.79 0.35 -2.32
CA ILE A 92 5.45 1.72 -1.97
C ILE A 92 5.33 2.47 -3.28
N VAL A 93 4.16 3.04 -3.54
CA VAL A 93 3.90 3.80 -4.78
C VAL A 93 3.66 5.24 -4.39
N ASN A 94 4.56 6.12 -4.84
CA ASN A 94 4.50 7.54 -4.49
C ASN A 94 4.08 8.36 -5.71
N PHE A 95 2.95 9.05 -5.57
CA PHE A 95 2.38 9.92 -6.59
C PHE A 95 2.79 11.39 -6.43
N GLY A 96 3.56 11.72 -5.40
CA GLY A 96 3.90 13.10 -5.05
C GLY A 96 5.06 13.70 -5.82
N GLU A 97 5.64 12.99 -6.76
CA GLU A 97 6.75 13.44 -7.58
C GLU A 97 6.31 13.65 -9.03
N ASP A 98 7.18 14.27 -9.84
CA ASP A 98 6.87 14.50 -11.26
C ASP A 98 6.68 13.19 -12.02
N SER A 99 7.43 12.16 -11.65
CA SER A 99 7.26 10.80 -12.16
C SER A 99 6.80 9.88 -11.04
N LEU A 100 6.06 8.84 -11.39
CA LEU A 100 5.66 7.83 -10.42
C LEU A 100 6.89 7.10 -9.90
N ILE A 101 7.04 7.09 -8.58
CA ILE A 101 8.14 6.38 -7.91
C ILE A 101 7.59 5.13 -7.24
N THR A 102 8.19 3.99 -7.55
CA THR A 102 7.81 2.71 -6.95
C THR A 102 9.03 2.09 -6.29
N LYS A 103 8.87 1.66 -5.04
CA LYS A 103 9.93 0.99 -4.28
C LYS A 103 9.45 -0.37 -3.82
N ARG A 104 10.27 -1.40 -4.04
CA ARG A 104 9.99 -2.76 -3.58
C ARG A 104 10.52 -2.95 -2.17
N VAL A 105 9.73 -3.67 -1.36
CA VAL A 105 10.12 -4.04 0.01
C VAL A 105 9.93 -5.55 0.13
N ILE A 106 10.96 -6.24 0.53
CA ILE A 106 10.95 -7.69 0.71
C ILE A 106 11.33 -8.00 2.14
N LEU A 107 10.53 -8.84 2.78
CA LEU A 107 10.82 -9.27 4.13
C LEU A 107 11.98 -10.28 4.15
#